data_559655cf4f13aea780ac6d04ca611555
#
_entry.id   559655cf4f13aea780ac6d04ca611555
#
_cell.length_a   1.000
_cell.length_b   1.000
_cell.length_c   1.000
_cell.angle_alpha   90.00
_cell.angle_beta   90.00
_cell.angle_gamma   90.00
#
_symmetry.space_group_name_H-M   'P 1'
#
loop_
_entity.id
_entity.type
_entity.pdbx_description
1 polymer ?
#
loop_
_entity_poly.entity_id
_entity_poly.type
_entity_poly.pdbx_seq_one_letter_code
_entity_poly.pdbx_strand_id
1 'polypeptide(L)'
;MKIKDHKIEDIAFLESPNFNDRPDPNNISLIVIHSISLPSRNYNNDNVESFFLNNLDISKNEYFKEISDLKVSSHLYIKRRGQIIQFVPFDKRAWHAGISNYKGTKDCNDFSIGIELEGCDDDIYAVSYTHLTLPTKA
;
A
#
# COMPACT_ATOMS: atom_id res chain seq x y z
N MET A 1 9.07 6.65 15.50
CA MET A 1 9.16 5.87 14.23
C MET A 1 10.42 6.33 13.50
N LYS A 2 11.29 5.41 13.19
CA LYS A 2 12.55 5.71 12.51
C LYS A 2 12.57 5.08 11.13
N ILE A 3 13.16 5.79 10.17
CA ILE A 3 13.36 5.30 8.81
C ILE A 3 14.85 5.18 8.57
N LYS A 4 15.29 4.02 8.12
CA LYS A 4 16.67 3.74 7.74
C LYS A 4 16.69 3.01 6.40
N ASP A 5 17.53 3.47 5.48
CA ASP A 5 17.63 2.90 4.14
C ASP A 5 16.25 2.77 3.46
N HIS A 6 15.44 3.83 3.58
CA HIS A 6 14.10 3.94 2.99
C HIS A 6 13.08 2.93 3.52
N LYS A 7 13.33 2.35 4.69
CA LYS A 7 12.42 1.42 5.37
C LYS A 7 12.17 1.88 6.79
N ILE A 8 10.95 1.66 7.26
CA ILE A 8 10.62 1.89 8.67
C ILE A 8 11.26 0.79 9.51
N GLU A 9 12.01 1.20 10.55
CA GLU A 9 12.59 0.24 11.50
C GLU A 9 11.52 -0.37 12.39
N ASP A 10 11.76 -1.59 12.85
CA ASP A 10 10.94 -2.31 13.83
C ASP A 10 9.53 -2.69 13.37
N ILE A 11 9.31 -2.73 12.06
CA ILE A 11 8.08 -3.29 11.48
C ILE A 11 8.42 -4.41 10.49
N ALA A 12 7.41 -5.22 10.15
CA ALA A 12 7.58 -6.25 9.15
C ALA A 12 7.84 -5.63 7.76
N PHE A 13 8.81 -6.17 7.05
CA PHE A 13 9.07 -5.84 5.65
C PHE A 13 8.92 -7.10 4.80
N LEU A 14 7.94 -7.09 3.91
CA LEU A 14 7.66 -8.18 2.96
C LEU A 14 7.85 -7.61 1.56
N GLU A 15 8.99 -7.82 0.94
CA GLU A 15 9.30 -7.19 -0.35
C GLU A 15 8.36 -7.68 -1.45
N SER A 16 7.54 -6.78 -1.96
CA SER A 16 6.72 -7.04 -3.14
C SER A 16 7.60 -7.04 -4.40
N PRO A 17 7.36 -7.93 -5.38
CA PRO A 17 8.01 -7.82 -6.68
C PRO A 17 7.44 -6.69 -7.55
N ASN A 18 6.33 -6.07 -7.15
CA ASN A 18 5.57 -5.11 -7.95
C ASN A 18 6.05 -3.68 -7.70
N PHE A 19 7.29 -3.40 -8.05
CA PHE A 19 7.86 -2.05 -7.96
C PHE A 19 8.93 -1.87 -9.04
N ASN A 20 9.29 -0.62 -9.28
CA ASN A 20 10.42 -0.26 -10.13
C ASN A 20 11.05 1.05 -9.63
N ASP A 21 11.98 1.59 -10.40
CA ASP A 21 12.64 2.82 -10.03
C ASP A 21 11.73 4.03 -10.29
N ARG A 22 11.85 5.04 -9.42
CA ARG A 22 11.22 6.33 -9.68
C ARG A 22 11.97 7.08 -10.78
N PRO A 23 11.26 7.86 -11.61
CA PRO A 23 11.94 8.75 -12.56
C PRO A 23 12.91 9.70 -11.87
N ASP A 24 12.52 10.21 -10.70
CA ASP A 24 13.35 11.05 -9.85
C ASP A 24 13.15 10.64 -8.38
N PRO A 25 14.10 9.89 -7.78
CA PRO A 25 13.96 9.43 -6.41
C PRO A 25 13.99 10.56 -5.37
N ASN A 26 14.40 11.76 -5.75
CA ASN A 26 14.38 12.92 -4.88
C ASN A 26 13.05 13.69 -4.91
N ASN A 27 12.19 13.38 -5.85
CA ASN A 27 10.87 13.98 -5.96
C ASN A 27 9.81 13.05 -5.37
N ILE A 28 9.64 13.09 -4.06
CA ILE A 28 8.58 12.41 -3.33
C ILE A 28 7.80 13.48 -2.59
N SER A 29 6.66 13.86 -3.13
CA SER A 29 5.94 15.07 -2.71
C SER A 29 4.47 14.84 -2.40
N LEU A 30 3.98 13.59 -2.51
CA LEU A 30 2.57 13.26 -2.31
C LEU A 30 2.44 12.00 -1.49
N ILE A 31 1.43 11.95 -0.63
CA ILE A 31 0.99 10.72 0.02
C ILE A 31 -0.40 10.42 -0.49
N VAL A 32 -0.61 9.21 -0.99
CA VAL A 32 -1.90 8.73 -1.46
C VAL A 32 -2.38 7.63 -0.53
N ILE A 33 -3.56 7.83 0.05
CA ILE A 33 -4.17 6.86 0.97
C ILE A 33 -5.31 6.17 0.24
N HIS A 34 -5.28 4.85 0.25
CA HIS A 34 -6.30 3.98 -0.31
C HIS A 34 -6.93 3.14 0.79
N SER A 35 -8.05 2.51 0.50
CA SER A 35 -8.61 1.46 1.33
C SER A 35 -8.62 0.14 0.58
N ILE A 36 -8.36 -0.96 1.28
CA ILE A 36 -8.40 -2.29 0.69
C ILE A 36 -8.84 -3.30 1.73
N SER A 37 -9.65 -4.26 1.31
CA SER A 37 -9.93 -5.48 2.05
C SER A 37 -10.22 -6.59 1.07
N LEU A 38 -9.73 -7.80 1.35
CA LEU A 38 -9.89 -8.95 0.46
C LEU A 38 -10.36 -10.18 1.26
N PRO A 39 -11.57 -10.70 0.98
CA PRO A 39 -12.62 -10.07 0.16
C PRO A 39 -13.15 -8.79 0.81
N SER A 40 -13.90 -7.99 0.07
CA SER A 40 -14.43 -6.72 0.59
C SER A 40 -15.12 -6.91 1.94
N ARG A 41 -14.78 -6.05 2.92
CA ARG A 41 -15.29 -6.08 4.30
C ARG A 41 -14.85 -7.30 5.12
N ASN A 42 -13.95 -8.11 4.60
CA ASN A 42 -13.32 -9.18 5.37
C ASN A 42 -11.96 -8.73 5.82
N TYR A 43 -11.78 -8.67 7.13
CA TYR A 43 -10.58 -8.15 7.76
C TYR A 43 -9.83 -9.26 8.51
N ASN A 44 -8.65 -8.94 8.99
CA ASN A 44 -7.87 -9.83 9.86
C ASN A 44 -7.49 -11.15 9.18
N ASN A 45 -7.05 -11.05 7.94
CA ASN A 45 -6.52 -12.16 7.15
C ASN A 45 -5.25 -11.73 6.43
N ASP A 46 -4.63 -12.63 5.66
CA ASP A 46 -3.38 -12.38 4.95
C ASP A 46 -3.56 -12.21 3.43
N ASN A 47 -4.80 -11.98 2.98
CA ASN A 47 -5.07 -11.96 1.54
C ASN A 47 -4.47 -10.75 0.82
N VAL A 48 -4.44 -9.58 1.47
CA VAL A 48 -3.81 -8.39 0.89
C VAL A 48 -2.31 -8.59 0.77
N GLU A 49 -1.67 -9.13 1.80
CA GLU A 49 -0.24 -9.47 1.76
C GLU A 49 0.06 -10.42 0.61
N SER A 50 -0.71 -11.48 0.50
CA SER A 50 -0.57 -12.46 -0.60
C SER A 50 -0.77 -11.82 -1.96
N PHE A 51 -1.72 -10.91 -2.07
CA PHE A 51 -2.01 -10.18 -3.31
C PHE A 51 -0.81 -9.33 -3.75
N PHE A 52 -0.23 -8.56 -2.85
CA PHE A 52 0.95 -7.73 -3.15
C PHE A 52 2.21 -8.54 -3.42
N LEU A 53 2.25 -9.78 -2.97
CA LEU A 53 3.35 -10.72 -3.23
C LEU A 53 3.09 -11.62 -4.45
N ASN A 54 2.01 -11.39 -5.20
CA ASN A 54 1.58 -12.19 -6.36
C ASN A 54 1.29 -13.66 -6.01
N ASN A 55 0.79 -13.88 -4.81
CA ASN A 55 0.56 -15.20 -4.22
C ASN A 55 -0.89 -15.39 -3.75
N LEU A 56 -1.82 -14.60 -4.28
CA LEU A 56 -3.21 -14.67 -3.87
C LEU A 56 -3.80 -16.06 -4.17
N ASP A 57 -4.39 -16.67 -3.15
CA ASP A 57 -5.03 -18.00 -3.29
C ASP A 57 -6.41 -17.83 -3.92
N ILE A 58 -6.50 -18.09 -5.21
CA ILE A 58 -7.73 -17.92 -5.99
C ILE A 58 -8.83 -18.89 -5.61
N SER A 59 -8.51 -19.96 -4.84
CA SER A 59 -9.51 -20.92 -4.38
C SER A 59 -10.38 -20.39 -3.23
N LYS A 60 -9.93 -19.33 -2.57
CA LYS A 60 -10.61 -18.78 -1.37
C LYS A 60 -11.82 -17.92 -1.68
N ASN A 61 -11.89 -17.33 -2.86
CA ASN A 61 -13.00 -16.46 -3.24
C ASN A 61 -13.05 -16.29 -4.76
N GLU A 62 -14.27 -16.30 -5.34
CA GLU A 62 -14.46 -16.13 -6.79
C GLU A 62 -13.87 -14.82 -7.31
N TYR A 63 -14.00 -13.74 -6.56
CA TYR A 63 -13.46 -12.43 -6.93
C TYR A 63 -11.94 -12.46 -7.10
N PHE A 64 -11.24 -13.31 -6.38
CA PHE A 64 -9.77 -13.40 -6.45
C PHE A 64 -9.27 -13.82 -7.83
N LYS A 65 -10.08 -14.60 -8.57
CA LYS A 65 -9.76 -14.96 -9.95
C LYS A 65 -9.72 -13.75 -10.86
N GLU A 66 -10.58 -12.76 -10.58
CA GLU A 66 -10.67 -11.54 -11.40
C GLU A 66 -9.47 -10.63 -11.19
N ILE A 67 -8.88 -10.62 -10.02
CA ILE A 67 -7.79 -9.70 -9.66
C ILE A 67 -6.41 -10.37 -9.62
N SER A 68 -6.33 -11.68 -9.69
CA SER A 68 -5.07 -12.42 -9.48
C SER A 68 -3.96 -12.06 -10.47
N ASP A 69 -4.31 -11.59 -11.67
CA ASP A 69 -3.34 -11.17 -12.69
C ASP A 69 -2.90 -9.71 -12.54
N LEU A 70 -3.52 -8.95 -11.64
CA LEU A 70 -3.10 -7.58 -11.38
C LEU A 70 -1.79 -7.57 -10.60
N LYS A 71 -0.87 -6.75 -11.06
CA LYS A 71 0.43 -6.55 -10.42
C LYS A 71 0.42 -5.19 -9.74
N VAL A 72 0.11 -5.19 -8.46
CA VAL A 72 -0.03 -3.96 -7.66
C VAL A 72 0.71 -4.10 -6.33
N SER A 73 1.02 -2.97 -5.73
CA SER A 73 1.64 -2.90 -4.41
C SER A 73 1.37 -1.54 -3.78
N SER A 74 1.70 -1.41 -2.51
CA SER A 74 1.83 -0.11 -1.84
C SER A 74 3.13 -0.10 -1.06
N HIS A 75 3.56 1.09 -0.63
CA HIS A 75 4.71 1.16 0.26
C HIS A 75 4.36 0.60 1.64
N LEU A 76 3.21 1.03 2.18
CA LEU A 76 2.74 0.58 3.49
C LEU A 76 1.34 0.01 3.39
N TYR A 77 1.07 -0.99 4.22
CA TYR A 77 -0.26 -1.51 4.49
C TYR A 77 -0.47 -1.48 5.99
N ILE A 78 -1.55 -0.82 6.44
CA ILE A 78 -1.87 -0.67 7.86
C ILE A 78 -3.15 -1.43 8.15
N LYS A 79 -3.03 -2.46 8.97
CA LYS A 79 -4.17 -3.31 9.34
C LYS A 79 -5.01 -2.64 10.42
N ARG A 80 -6.25 -3.07 10.56
CA ARG A 80 -7.23 -2.45 11.46
C ARG A 80 -6.76 -2.43 12.92
N ARG A 81 -5.92 -3.37 13.33
CA ARG A 81 -5.35 -3.42 14.68
C ARG A 81 -4.10 -2.55 14.86
N GLY A 82 -3.74 -1.79 13.83
CA GLY A 82 -2.59 -0.89 13.86
C GLY A 82 -1.26 -1.52 13.41
N GLN A 83 -1.25 -2.80 13.04
CA GLN A 83 -0.05 -3.44 12.50
C GLN A 83 0.31 -2.79 11.17
N ILE A 84 1.58 -2.40 11.03
CA ILE A 84 2.11 -1.80 9.80
C ILE A 84 3.03 -2.81 9.13
N ILE A 85 2.84 -3.01 7.82
CA ILE A 85 3.70 -3.83 6.99
C ILE A 85 4.21 -2.96 5.85
N GLN A 86 5.51 -2.99 5.59
CA GLN A 86 6.09 -2.31 4.43
C GLN A 86 6.39 -3.32 3.33
N PHE A 87 6.03 -2.97 2.09
CA PHE A 87 6.23 -3.85 0.92
C PHE A 87 7.25 -3.31 -0.07
N VAL A 88 7.47 -2.00 -0.09
CA VAL A 88 8.35 -1.34 -1.06
C VAL A 88 9.17 -0.27 -0.32
N PRO A 89 10.48 -0.20 -0.55
CA PRO A 89 11.27 0.91 -0.02
C PRO A 89 10.77 2.25 -0.54
N PHE A 90 10.85 3.30 0.28
CA PHE A 90 10.27 4.60 -0.08
C PHE A 90 10.92 5.27 -1.29
N ASP A 91 12.18 4.97 -1.59
CA ASP A 91 12.86 5.50 -2.78
C ASP A 91 12.43 4.82 -4.07
N LYS A 92 11.70 3.72 -3.98
CA LYS A 92 11.19 2.97 -5.12
C LYS A 92 9.75 3.34 -5.41
N ARG A 93 9.32 3.05 -6.63
CA ARG A 93 7.99 3.34 -7.14
C ARG A 93 7.10 2.14 -6.92
N ALA A 94 6.21 2.20 -5.95
CA ALA A 94 5.14 1.21 -5.78
C ALA A 94 4.03 1.43 -6.83
N TRP A 95 3.27 0.40 -7.11
CA TRP A 95 2.22 0.42 -8.14
C TRP A 95 0.84 0.42 -7.48
N HIS A 96 0.37 1.61 -7.06
CA HIS A 96 -0.87 1.75 -6.30
C HIS A 96 -1.90 2.68 -6.91
N ALA A 97 -1.50 3.63 -7.75
CA ALA A 97 -2.39 4.71 -8.19
C ALA A 97 -2.91 4.54 -9.63
N GLY A 98 -2.36 3.60 -10.40
CA GLY A 98 -2.77 3.40 -11.79
C GLY A 98 -2.67 4.67 -12.64
N ILE A 99 -3.65 4.86 -13.51
CA ILE A 99 -3.79 6.11 -14.30
C ILE A 99 -4.29 7.17 -13.33
N SER A 100 -3.50 8.20 -13.10
CA SER A 100 -3.76 9.17 -12.05
C SER A 100 -3.27 10.57 -12.42
N ASN A 101 -3.82 11.55 -11.72
CA ASN A 101 -3.47 12.97 -11.91
C ASN A 101 -3.66 13.69 -10.56
N TYR A 102 -2.70 14.50 -10.18
CA TYR A 102 -2.81 15.38 -9.02
C TYR A 102 -2.37 16.77 -9.40
N LYS A 103 -3.31 17.72 -9.40
CA LYS A 103 -3.09 19.13 -9.75
C LYS A 103 -2.36 19.30 -11.08
N GLY A 104 -2.76 18.50 -12.09
CA GLY A 104 -2.17 18.55 -13.42
C GLY A 104 -0.93 17.69 -13.63
N THR A 105 -0.37 17.08 -12.60
CA THR A 105 0.76 16.16 -12.72
C THR A 105 0.26 14.73 -12.80
N LYS A 106 0.60 14.06 -13.89
CA LYS A 106 0.17 12.68 -14.17
C LYS A 106 1.09 11.65 -13.50
N ASP A 107 0.60 10.41 -13.43
CA ASP A 107 1.37 9.26 -12.97
C ASP A 107 1.83 9.42 -11.52
N CYS A 108 0.87 9.52 -10.60
CA CYS A 108 1.13 9.79 -9.19
C CYS A 108 2.05 8.74 -8.53
N ASN A 109 2.13 7.51 -9.05
CA ASN A 109 3.12 6.54 -8.57
C ASN A 109 4.55 7.08 -8.64
N ASP A 110 4.86 7.94 -9.60
CA ASP A 110 6.21 8.45 -9.82
C ASP A 110 6.73 9.27 -8.62
N PHE A 111 5.84 10.00 -7.94
CA PHE A 111 6.23 10.98 -6.92
C PHE A 111 5.46 10.83 -5.60
N SER A 112 4.81 9.69 -5.36
CA SER A 112 4.01 9.49 -4.14
C SER A 112 4.47 8.31 -3.30
N ILE A 113 4.10 8.36 -2.03
CA ILE A 113 4.07 7.20 -1.14
C ILE A 113 2.64 6.70 -1.12
N GLY A 114 2.43 5.43 -1.47
CA GLY A 114 1.13 4.78 -1.39
C GLY A 114 0.95 4.07 -0.06
N ILE A 115 -0.16 4.34 0.61
CA ILE A 115 -0.52 3.70 1.88
C ILE A 115 -1.90 3.09 1.71
N GLU A 116 -2.02 1.80 1.98
CA GLU A 116 -3.29 1.11 2.03
C GLU A 116 -3.72 0.93 3.48
N LEU A 117 -4.94 1.34 3.78
CA LEU A 117 -5.59 1.05 5.07
C LEU A 117 -6.51 -0.15 4.89
N GLU A 118 -6.43 -1.11 5.81
CA GLU A 118 -7.38 -2.23 5.81
C GLU A 118 -8.77 -1.71 6.12
N GLY A 119 -9.63 -1.67 5.12
CA GLY A 119 -10.95 -1.11 5.25
C GLY A 119 -11.75 -1.20 3.97
N CYS A 120 -12.91 -0.57 3.99
CA CYS A 120 -13.80 -0.43 2.86
C CYS A 120 -14.41 0.97 2.93
N ASP A 121 -14.67 1.59 1.79
CA ASP A 121 -15.19 2.96 1.75
C ASP A 121 -16.54 3.11 2.45
N ASP A 122 -17.32 2.03 2.47
CA ASP A 122 -18.66 2.00 3.07
C ASP A 122 -18.66 1.56 4.54
N ASP A 123 -17.51 1.35 5.15
CA ASP A 123 -17.40 0.83 6.51
C ASP A 123 -16.71 1.85 7.42
N ILE A 124 -16.88 1.65 8.73
CA ILE A 124 -16.26 2.50 9.74
C ILE A 124 -14.79 2.12 9.84
N TYR A 125 -13.92 3.12 9.76
CA TYR A 125 -12.48 2.91 9.93
C TYR A 125 -12.14 2.70 11.41
N ALA A 126 -11.08 1.92 11.64
CA ALA A 126 -10.60 1.65 12.98
C ALA A 126 -10.08 2.93 13.65
N VAL A 127 -10.29 3.04 14.96
CA VAL A 127 -9.82 4.18 15.76
C VAL A 127 -8.32 4.40 15.64
N SER A 128 -7.54 3.33 15.48
CA SER A 128 -6.08 3.40 15.27
C SER A 128 -5.69 4.27 14.08
N TYR A 129 -6.56 4.42 13.06
CA TYR A 129 -6.27 5.23 11.89
C TYR A 129 -6.42 6.74 12.17
N THR A 130 -7.24 7.12 13.14
CA THR A 130 -7.44 8.52 13.49
C THR A 130 -6.22 9.12 14.19
N HIS A 131 -5.34 8.29 14.69
CA HIS A 131 -4.10 8.68 15.37
C HIS A 131 -2.85 8.44 14.53
N LEU A 132 -3.03 8.13 13.24
CA LEU A 132 -1.91 7.89 12.34
C LEU A 132 -1.12 9.17 12.16
N THR A 133 0.14 9.15 12.61
CA THR A 133 1.09 10.23 12.37
C THR A 133 2.07 9.78 11.30
N LEU A 134 2.00 10.43 10.14
CA LEU A 134 2.90 10.14 9.04
C LEU A 134 4.10 11.09 9.09
N PRO A 135 5.29 10.67 8.65
CA PRO A 135 6.40 11.58 8.45
C PRO A 135 5.97 12.69 7.48
N THR A 136 6.03 13.95 7.92
CA THR A 136 5.61 15.09 7.11
C THR A 136 6.67 15.49 6.09
N LYS A 137 7.86 14.93 6.20
CA LYS A 137 8.96 15.13 5.24
C LYS A 137 9.68 13.80 5.04
N ALA A 138 9.88 13.49 3.80
CA ALA A 138 10.73 12.36 3.43
C ALA A 138 12.20 12.70 3.73
#